data_3a91ac0deaa10c40985f3bb6e97d982f
#
_entry.id   3a91ac0deaa10c40985f3bb6e97d982f
#
_cell.length_a   1.000
_cell.length_b   1.000
_cell.length_c   1.000
_cell.angle_alpha   90.00
_cell.angle_beta   90.00
_cell.angle_gamma   90.00
#
_symmetry.space_group_name_H-M   'P 1'
#
loop_
_entity.id
_entity.type
_entity.pdbx_description
1 polymer ?
#
loop_
_entity_poly.entity_id
_entity_poly.type
_entity_poly.pdbx_seq_one_letter_code
_entity_poly.pdbx_strand_id
1 'polypeptide(L)'
;MLTRKQHQLLVYIDQHLKTTGVSPSFEEMKEALSLRSKSGIHRLISALEERGFLARHHHRARALEVRRLPDDLAPRQPAAPGPAASFAPNVIRGNFTPHIAGAKAAADAIAVQLPMYGRIAAGMPIEAMQDTSAHIEVPAAMLDSGEHYALEVAGDSMIEAGILDSDTVIIRRSDTAETGDIVVALVDEGDVTLKRLRRRGNSIALEPANAAYKTQIFPPDRVRIQGRLVGLLRRY
;
A
#
# COMPACT_ATOMS: atom_id res chain seq x y z
N MET A 1 33.03 -18.48 -8.69
CA MET A 1 33.63 -17.21 -9.17
C MET A 1 32.93 -16.75 -10.42
N LEU A 2 32.69 -15.45 -10.56
CA LEU A 2 32.15 -14.86 -11.80
C LEU A 2 33.27 -14.66 -12.82
N THR A 3 32.98 -14.79 -14.11
CA THR A 3 33.91 -14.38 -15.15
C THR A 3 33.99 -12.84 -15.22
N ARG A 4 35.08 -12.31 -15.76
CA ARG A 4 35.25 -10.85 -15.89
C ARG A 4 34.09 -10.15 -16.58
N LYS A 5 33.50 -10.76 -17.60
CA LYS A 5 32.34 -10.21 -18.32
C LYS A 5 31.03 -10.32 -17.53
N GLN A 6 30.83 -11.40 -16.77
CA GLN A 6 29.68 -11.53 -15.86
C GLN A 6 29.72 -10.48 -14.75
N HIS A 7 30.92 -10.28 -14.17
CA HIS A 7 31.12 -9.26 -13.14
C HIS A 7 30.84 -7.85 -13.70
N GLN A 8 31.40 -7.49 -14.86
CA GLN A 8 31.15 -6.20 -15.51
C GLN A 8 29.66 -5.96 -15.79
N LEU A 9 28.95 -6.98 -16.28
CA LEU A 9 27.52 -6.88 -16.54
C LEU A 9 26.72 -6.67 -15.25
N LEU A 10 27.01 -7.39 -14.21
CA LEU A 10 26.32 -7.29 -12.93
C LEU A 10 26.49 -5.90 -12.30
N VAL A 11 27.72 -5.37 -12.30
CA VAL A 11 28.03 -4.00 -11.83
C VAL A 11 27.27 -2.96 -12.63
N TYR A 12 27.26 -3.09 -13.95
CA TYR A 12 26.56 -2.16 -14.82
C TYR A 12 25.03 -2.15 -14.56
N ILE A 13 24.43 -3.34 -14.42
CA ILE A 13 23.00 -3.46 -14.09
C ILE A 13 22.69 -2.83 -12.73
N ASP A 14 23.50 -3.09 -11.71
CA ASP A 14 23.33 -2.54 -10.35
C ASP A 14 23.41 -1.01 -10.35
N GLN A 15 24.43 -0.44 -11.00
CA GLN A 15 24.59 1.00 -11.12
C GLN A 15 23.44 1.66 -11.89
N HIS A 16 23.02 1.06 -12.99
CA HIS A 16 21.91 1.57 -13.80
C HIS A 16 20.60 1.55 -13.03
N LEU A 17 20.31 0.48 -12.28
CA LEU A 17 19.13 0.38 -11.42
C LEU A 17 19.13 1.44 -10.31
N LYS A 18 20.30 1.71 -9.70
CA LYS A 18 20.44 2.73 -8.66
C LYS A 18 20.26 4.16 -9.19
N THR A 19 20.63 4.39 -10.44
CA THR A 19 20.59 5.74 -11.05
C THR A 19 19.25 6.06 -11.71
N THR A 20 18.66 5.09 -12.42
CA THR A 20 17.46 5.30 -13.24
C THR A 20 16.20 4.65 -12.65
N GLY A 21 16.35 3.75 -11.69
CA GLY A 21 15.25 2.95 -11.14
C GLY A 21 14.71 1.86 -12.07
N VAL A 22 15.25 1.74 -13.31
CA VAL A 22 14.79 0.78 -14.32
C VAL A 22 15.96 -0.07 -14.79
N SER A 23 15.69 -1.35 -15.11
CA SER A 23 16.71 -2.23 -15.66
C SER A 23 17.14 -1.78 -17.07
N PRO A 24 18.45 -1.82 -17.40
CA PRO A 24 18.93 -1.48 -18.73
C PRO A 24 18.41 -2.45 -19.79
N SER A 25 18.25 -1.96 -21.03
CA SER A 25 17.90 -2.77 -22.18
C SER A 25 19.06 -3.65 -22.64
N PHE A 26 18.76 -4.69 -23.42
CA PHE A 26 19.81 -5.55 -24.00
C PHE A 26 20.77 -4.79 -24.93
N GLU A 27 20.32 -3.71 -25.54
CA GLU A 27 21.15 -2.84 -26.39
C GLU A 27 22.13 -2.05 -25.55
N GLU A 28 21.66 -1.39 -24.49
CA GLU A 28 22.48 -0.63 -23.55
C GLU A 28 23.54 -1.53 -22.88
N MET A 29 23.15 -2.74 -22.47
CA MET A 29 24.09 -3.73 -21.91
C MET A 29 25.12 -4.18 -22.94
N LYS A 30 24.72 -4.38 -24.19
CA LYS A 30 25.62 -4.76 -25.29
C LYS A 30 26.68 -3.68 -25.51
N GLU A 31 26.25 -2.43 -25.58
CA GLU A 31 27.14 -1.27 -25.79
C GLU A 31 28.09 -1.10 -24.61
N ALA A 32 27.59 -1.12 -23.38
CA ALA A 32 28.38 -0.96 -22.16
C ALA A 32 29.48 -2.03 -22.04
N LEU A 33 29.24 -3.27 -22.49
CA LEU A 33 30.22 -4.35 -22.46
C LEU A 33 31.02 -4.51 -23.75
N SER A 34 30.79 -3.67 -24.75
CA SER A 34 31.41 -3.74 -26.09
C SER A 34 31.26 -5.13 -26.74
N LEU A 35 30.07 -5.71 -26.64
CA LEU A 35 29.78 -7.01 -27.22
C LEU A 35 29.17 -6.88 -28.62
N ARG A 36 29.51 -7.82 -29.51
CA ARG A 36 29.05 -7.79 -30.91
C ARG A 36 27.58 -8.24 -31.10
N SER A 37 27.02 -9.01 -30.17
CA SER A 37 25.68 -9.54 -30.31
C SER A 37 24.86 -9.54 -29.00
N LYS A 38 23.55 -9.39 -29.14
CA LYS A 38 22.59 -9.52 -28.02
C LYS A 38 22.54 -10.92 -27.42
N SER A 39 22.86 -11.95 -28.23
CA SER A 39 22.94 -13.34 -27.77
C SER A 39 24.02 -13.52 -26.69
N GLY A 40 25.12 -12.76 -26.76
CA GLY A 40 26.15 -12.75 -25.72
C GLY A 40 25.62 -12.23 -24.39
N ILE A 41 24.83 -11.15 -24.40
CA ILE A 41 24.19 -10.60 -23.20
C ILE A 41 23.21 -11.61 -22.61
N HIS A 42 22.40 -12.26 -23.46
CA HIS A 42 21.42 -13.26 -23.00
C HIS A 42 22.10 -14.39 -22.22
N ARG A 43 23.21 -14.95 -22.77
CA ARG A 43 23.98 -16.00 -22.09
C ARG A 43 24.58 -15.54 -20.76
N LEU A 44 25.05 -14.30 -20.68
CA LEU A 44 25.62 -13.74 -19.45
C LEU A 44 24.54 -13.56 -18.37
N ILE A 45 23.34 -13.07 -18.76
CA ILE A 45 22.21 -12.93 -17.85
C ILE A 45 21.76 -14.29 -17.34
N SER A 46 21.54 -15.29 -18.23
CA SER A 46 21.14 -16.63 -17.81
C SER A 46 22.13 -17.27 -16.84
N ALA A 47 23.43 -17.12 -17.11
CA ALA A 47 24.46 -17.62 -16.21
C ALA A 47 24.52 -16.88 -14.85
N LEU A 48 24.12 -15.60 -14.78
CA LEU A 48 23.97 -14.85 -13.54
C LEU A 48 22.70 -15.21 -12.78
N GLU A 49 21.63 -15.53 -13.49
CA GLU A 49 20.37 -16.06 -12.93
C GLU A 49 20.59 -17.44 -12.30
N GLU A 50 21.21 -18.38 -13.01
CA GLU A 50 21.54 -19.73 -12.52
C GLU A 50 22.39 -19.70 -11.26
N ARG A 51 23.26 -18.71 -11.13
CA ARG A 51 24.13 -18.53 -9.96
C ARG A 51 23.51 -17.69 -8.84
N GLY A 52 22.26 -17.23 -9.00
CA GLY A 52 21.52 -16.48 -8.00
C GLY A 52 21.97 -15.04 -7.78
N PHE A 53 22.71 -14.44 -8.75
CA PHE A 53 23.10 -13.03 -8.68
C PHE A 53 22.03 -12.09 -9.24
N LEU A 54 21.25 -12.57 -10.23
CA LEU A 54 20.11 -11.87 -10.83
C LEU A 54 18.83 -12.71 -10.70
N ALA A 55 17.70 -12.03 -10.69
CA ALA A 55 16.40 -12.64 -10.88
C ALA A 55 15.63 -11.89 -11.97
N ARG A 56 14.83 -12.63 -12.74
CA ARG A 56 13.94 -12.05 -13.74
C ARG A 56 12.50 -12.17 -13.26
N HIS A 57 11.78 -11.06 -13.22
CA HIS A 57 10.35 -11.08 -12.95
C HIS A 57 9.57 -11.36 -14.23
N HIS A 58 8.79 -12.44 -14.24
CA HIS A 58 7.86 -12.75 -15.31
C HIS A 58 6.73 -11.70 -15.32
N HIS A 59 6.30 -11.29 -16.50
CA HIS A 59 5.23 -10.31 -16.76
C HIS A 59 5.59 -8.81 -16.68
N ARG A 60 6.86 -8.43 -16.56
CA ARG A 60 7.27 -7.03 -16.75
C ARG A 60 8.40 -6.94 -17.78
N ALA A 61 8.22 -6.11 -18.80
CA ALA A 61 9.31 -5.78 -19.72
C ALA A 61 10.42 -5.05 -18.94
N ARG A 62 11.68 -5.48 -19.09
CA ARG A 62 12.87 -4.93 -18.40
C ARG A 62 12.89 -5.13 -16.87
N ALA A 63 12.54 -6.30 -16.38
CA ALA A 63 12.49 -6.60 -14.94
C ALA A 63 13.64 -7.54 -14.52
N LEU A 64 14.86 -7.01 -14.46
CA LEU A 64 15.99 -7.67 -13.81
C LEU A 64 16.17 -7.08 -12.40
N GLU A 65 16.33 -7.95 -11.41
CA GLU A 65 16.61 -7.62 -10.02
C GLU A 65 17.99 -8.18 -9.64
N VAL A 66 18.82 -7.35 -8.99
CA VAL A 66 20.11 -7.81 -8.44
C VAL A 66 19.85 -8.37 -7.05
N ARG A 67 20.00 -9.68 -6.90
CA ARG A 67 19.81 -10.39 -5.62
C ARG A 67 21.07 -10.43 -4.77
N ARG A 68 22.22 -10.51 -5.40
CA ARG A 68 23.50 -10.62 -4.71
C ARG A 68 24.59 -9.94 -5.51
N LEU A 69 25.46 -9.19 -4.81
CA LEU A 69 26.69 -8.66 -5.38
C LEU A 69 27.87 -9.58 -5.02
N PRO A 70 28.95 -9.64 -5.85
CA PRO A 70 30.18 -10.34 -5.50
C PRO A 70 30.84 -9.71 -4.27
N ASP A 71 31.57 -10.50 -3.49
CA ASP A 71 32.17 -10.09 -2.22
C ASP A 71 33.23 -8.97 -2.37
N ASP A 72 33.80 -8.78 -3.55
CA ASP A 72 34.70 -7.69 -3.90
C ASP A 72 33.98 -6.33 -4.12
N LEU A 73 32.67 -6.33 -4.30
CA LEU A 73 31.81 -5.14 -4.41
C LEU A 73 30.91 -4.94 -3.19
N ALA A 74 30.87 -5.88 -2.27
CA ALA A 74 30.26 -5.68 -0.98
C ALA A 74 31.00 -4.53 -0.26
N PRO A 75 30.29 -3.57 0.38
CA PRO A 75 30.97 -2.52 1.13
C PRO A 75 31.89 -3.18 2.16
N ARG A 76 33.21 -3.02 1.96
CA ARG A 76 34.21 -3.52 2.87
C ARG A 76 33.93 -2.93 4.25
N GLN A 77 33.58 -3.77 5.18
CA GLN A 77 33.71 -3.39 6.59
C GLN A 77 35.14 -3.07 6.83
N PRO A 78 35.51 -1.91 7.37
CA PRO A 78 36.91 -1.59 7.65
C PRO A 78 37.44 -2.59 8.66
N ALA A 79 38.50 -3.30 8.26
CA ALA A 79 39.28 -4.17 9.14
C ALA A 79 39.77 -3.34 10.34
N ALA A 80 39.66 -3.92 11.53
CA ALA A 80 40.12 -3.31 12.76
C ALA A 80 41.63 -2.91 12.64
N PRO A 81 42.02 -1.67 12.93
CA PRO A 81 43.41 -1.29 13.00
C PRO A 81 44.07 -1.83 14.27
N GLY A 82 45.20 -2.48 14.11
CA GLY A 82 46.08 -2.86 15.22
C GLY A 82 46.62 -1.63 16.00
N PRO A 83 47.25 -1.80 17.17
CA PRO A 83 47.48 -0.73 18.13
C PRO A 83 48.54 0.26 17.65
N ALA A 84 48.13 1.47 17.30
CA ALA A 84 49.02 2.62 17.27
C ALA A 84 48.34 3.75 18.08
N ALA A 85 49.01 4.10 19.18
CA ALA A 85 48.60 5.16 20.06
C ALA A 85 48.63 6.52 19.36
N SER A 86 47.48 7.20 19.29
CA SER A 86 47.36 8.65 19.22
C SER A 86 45.93 9.05 19.41
N PHE A 87 45.72 9.90 20.39
CA PHE A 87 44.62 10.80 20.70
C PHE A 87 43.34 10.55 19.86
N ALA A 88 42.50 9.62 20.29
CA ALA A 88 41.15 9.47 19.78
C ALA A 88 40.17 10.21 20.71
N PRO A 89 39.41 11.16 20.21
CA PRO A 89 38.29 11.69 21.00
C PRO A 89 37.39 10.50 21.40
N ASN A 90 36.85 10.54 22.61
CA ASN A 90 36.05 9.48 23.22
C ASN A 90 34.75 9.30 22.44
N VAL A 91 34.82 8.72 21.25
CA VAL A 91 33.65 8.36 20.44
C VAL A 91 33.12 7.05 21.00
N ILE A 92 32.13 7.14 21.86
CA ILE A 92 31.30 6.01 22.25
C ILE A 92 30.58 5.54 20.98
N ARG A 93 31.10 4.47 20.36
CA ARG A 93 30.38 3.75 19.32
C ARG A 93 29.24 2.97 19.98
N GLY A 94 28.16 3.69 20.34
CA GLY A 94 26.92 3.07 20.69
C GLY A 94 26.31 2.46 19.42
N ASN A 95 25.81 1.25 19.54
CA ASN A 95 24.94 0.67 18.51
C ASN A 95 23.63 1.44 18.58
N PHE A 96 23.60 2.63 17.94
CA PHE A 96 22.40 3.41 17.78
C PHE A 96 21.57 2.78 16.65
N THR A 97 20.97 1.65 16.92
CA THR A 97 19.73 1.31 16.24
C THR A 97 18.74 2.35 16.71
N PRO A 98 18.23 3.23 15.84
CA PRO A 98 17.17 4.15 16.23
C PRO A 98 15.98 3.29 16.67
N HIS A 99 15.77 3.17 17.97
CA HIS A 99 14.52 2.66 18.52
C HIS A 99 13.48 3.75 18.28
N ILE A 100 12.94 3.79 17.06
CA ILE A 100 11.70 4.49 16.81
C ILE A 100 10.66 3.66 17.56
N ALA A 101 10.16 4.21 18.67
CA ALA A 101 9.06 3.59 19.40
C ALA A 101 7.93 3.38 18.38
N GLY A 102 7.57 2.13 18.11
CA GLY A 102 6.61 1.77 17.06
C GLY A 102 7.21 1.02 15.85
N ALA A 103 8.52 1.10 15.57
CA ALA A 103 9.10 0.36 14.45
C ALA A 103 8.99 -1.18 14.60
N LYS A 104 9.00 -1.69 15.83
CA LYS A 104 8.71 -3.10 16.11
C LYS A 104 7.24 -3.44 15.95
N ALA A 105 6.34 -2.53 16.36
CA ALA A 105 4.90 -2.72 16.17
C ALA A 105 4.49 -2.70 14.69
N ALA A 106 5.22 -1.96 13.84
CA ALA A 106 4.99 -1.94 12.40
C ALA A 106 5.43 -3.25 11.70
N ALA A 107 6.44 -3.94 12.23
CA ALA A 107 6.88 -5.24 11.69
C ALA A 107 5.93 -6.40 12.07
N ASP A 108 5.21 -6.26 13.18
CA ASP A 108 4.24 -7.25 13.67
C ASP A 108 2.78 -6.90 13.30
N ALA A 109 2.55 -5.77 12.64
CA ALA A 109 1.22 -5.38 12.17
C ALA A 109 0.82 -6.27 10.98
N ILE A 110 0.01 -7.28 11.24
CA ILE A 110 -0.63 -8.08 10.20
C ILE A 110 -1.53 -7.13 9.41
N ALA A 111 -1.20 -6.89 8.15
CA ALA A 111 -2.07 -6.17 7.22
C ALA A 111 -3.11 -7.13 6.67
N VAL A 112 -4.37 -6.71 6.66
CA VAL A 112 -5.50 -7.43 6.08
C VAL A 112 -5.90 -6.74 4.79
N GLN A 113 -6.08 -7.50 3.73
CA GLN A 113 -6.59 -6.97 2.46
C GLN A 113 -8.11 -6.92 2.51
N LEU A 114 -8.68 -5.72 2.41
CA LEU A 114 -10.11 -5.50 2.30
C LEU A 114 -10.52 -5.25 0.85
N PRO A 115 -11.65 -5.81 0.40
CA PRO A 115 -12.20 -5.48 -0.90
C PRO A 115 -12.65 -4.01 -0.93
N MET A 116 -12.37 -3.30 -2.01
CA MET A 116 -12.81 -1.94 -2.24
C MET A 116 -14.01 -1.95 -3.18
N TYR A 117 -15.18 -1.58 -2.67
CA TYR A 117 -16.42 -1.61 -3.44
C TYR A 117 -16.72 -0.30 -4.21
N GLY A 118 -15.68 0.46 -4.57
CA GLY A 118 -15.79 1.67 -5.37
C GLY A 118 -16.10 2.93 -4.57
N ARG A 119 -16.73 3.92 -5.21
CA ARG A 119 -17.06 5.23 -4.63
C ARG A 119 -18.47 5.28 -4.09
N ILE A 120 -18.64 5.76 -2.86
CA ILE A 120 -19.95 6.05 -2.31
C ILE A 120 -20.30 7.52 -2.58
N ALA A 121 -21.25 7.72 -3.49
CA ALA A 121 -21.89 9.01 -3.76
C ALA A 121 -23.38 8.85 -3.58
N ALA A 122 -24.08 9.91 -3.17
CA ALA A 122 -25.54 9.88 -3.12
C ALA A 122 -26.11 9.54 -4.51
N GLY A 123 -26.98 8.51 -4.59
CA GLY A 123 -27.71 8.14 -5.80
C GLY A 123 -27.09 7.03 -6.66
N MET A 124 -26.11 6.27 -6.17
CA MET A 124 -25.57 5.09 -6.91
C MET A 124 -25.88 3.77 -6.18
N PRO A 125 -26.43 2.75 -6.89
CA PRO A 125 -26.66 1.43 -6.29
C PRO A 125 -25.36 0.73 -5.89
N ILE A 126 -25.35 0.01 -4.75
CA ILE A 126 -24.20 -0.80 -4.29
C ILE A 126 -23.80 -1.87 -5.33
N GLU A 127 -24.74 -2.42 -6.06
CA GLU A 127 -24.48 -3.45 -7.07
C GLU A 127 -23.66 -2.95 -8.27
N ALA A 128 -23.74 -1.63 -8.56
CA ALA A 128 -22.89 -0.99 -9.56
C ALA A 128 -21.46 -0.70 -9.05
N MET A 129 -21.20 -0.90 -7.74
CA MET A 129 -19.94 -0.57 -7.07
C MET A 129 -19.05 -1.81 -6.84
N GLN A 130 -19.48 -3.01 -7.25
CA GLN A 130 -18.71 -4.25 -7.09
C GLN A 130 -17.60 -4.39 -8.14
N ASP A 131 -16.68 -3.44 -8.19
CA ASP A 131 -15.39 -3.69 -8.80
C ASP A 131 -14.50 -4.38 -7.77
N THR A 132 -14.65 -5.70 -7.65
CA THR A 132 -13.92 -6.56 -6.71
C THR A 132 -12.44 -6.72 -7.07
N SER A 133 -11.93 -6.02 -8.08
CA SER A 133 -10.54 -6.09 -8.50
C SER A 133 -9.60 -5.25 -7.62
N ALA A 134 -10.12 -4.21 -6.96
CA ALA A 134 -9.33 -3.34 -6.10
C ALA A 134 -9.38 -3.81 -4.64
N HIS A 135 -8.22 -3.84 -3.99
CA HIS A 135 -8.08 -4.15 -2.56
C HIS A 135 -7.24 -3.07 -1.89
N ILE A 136 -7.49 -2.82 -0.62
CA ILE A 136 -6.69 -1.94 0.22
C ILE A 136 -6.13 -2.71 1.41
N GLU A 137 -4.87 -2.46 1.75
CA GLU A 137 -4.25 -3.02 2.94
C GLU A 137 -4.52 -2.14 4.16
N VAL A 138 -5.03 -2.76 5.22
CA VAL A 138 -5.42 -2.10 6.46
C VAL A 138 -4.78 -2.83 7.64
N PRO A 139 -4.23 -2.12 8.64
CA PRO A 139 -3.76 -2.76 9.87
C PRO A 139 -4.87 -3.56 10.55
N ALA A 140 -4.62 -4.82 10.90
CA ALA A 140 -5.61 -5.68 11.57
C ALA A 140 -6.15 -5.06 12.87
N ALA A 141 -5.35 -4.24 13.54
CA ALA A 141 -5.75 -3.51 14.74
C ALA A 141 -6.87 -2.48 14.53
N MET A 142 -7.18 -2.10 13.28
CA MET A 142 -8.29 -1.22 12.94
C MET A 142 -9.60 -1.99 12.70
N LEU A 143 -9.55 -3.32 12.69
CA LEU A 143 -10.67 -4.17 12.37
C LEU A 143 -11.20 -4.88 13.61
N ASP A 144 -12.50 -4.80 13.79
CA ASP A 144 -13.23 -5.62 14.78
C ASP A 144 -13.48 -7.04 14.23
N SER A 145 -14.18 -7.86 15.00
CA SER A 145 -14.70 -9.14 14.52
C SER A 145 -15.80 -8.94 13.46
N GLY A 146 -15.76 -9.71 12.37
CA GLY A 146 -16.76 -9.69 11.31
C GLY A 146 -16.17 -9.36 9.93
N GLU A 147 -17.06 -9.24 8.95
CA GLU A 147 -16.69 -8.92 7.56
C GLU A 147 -16.56 -7.42 7.38
N HIS A 148 -15.48 -7.00 6.70
CA HIS A 148 -15.19 -5.59 6.43
C HIS A 148 -14.98 -5.35 4.94
N TYR A 149 -15.28 -4.15 4.51
CA TYR A 149 -15.00 -3.66 3.17
C TYR A 149 -14.65 -2.17 3.21
N ALA A 150 -14.08 -1.67 2.13
CA ALA A 150 -13.70 -0.27 1.99
C ALA A 150 -14.51 0.42 0.89
N LEU A 151 -14.76 1.72 1.08
CA LEU A 151 -15.40 2.60 0.09
C LEU A 151 -14.61 3.90 -0.01
N GLU A 152 -14.49 4.46 -1.21
CA GLU A 152 -14.02 5.83 -1.40
C GLU A 152 -15.18 6.80 -1.28
N VAL A 153 -15.01 7.84 -0.48
CA VAL A 153 -16.06 8.87 -0.26
C VAL A 153 -16.07 9.84 -1.43
N ALA A 154 -17.26 10.14 -1.94
CA ALA A 154 -17.46 11.21 -2.91
C ALA A 154 -18.39 12.29 -2.34
N GLY A 155 -17.89 13.52 -2.35
CA GLY A 155 -18.62 14.69 -1.88
C GLY A 155 -18.30 15.08 -0.44
N ASP A 156 -18.99 16.09 0.05
CA ASP A 156 -18.70 16.84 1.27
C ASP A 156 -19.78 16.72 2.35
N SER A 157 -20.76 15.82 2.17
CA SER A 157 -21.92 15.72 3.07
C SER A 157 -21.56 15.31 4.52
N MET A 158 -20.33 14.88 4.78
CA MET A 158 -19.86 14.39 6.09
C MET A 158 -18.61 15.14 6.60
N ILE A 159 -18.32 16.33 6.07
CA ILE A 159 -17.10 17.10 6.39
C ILE A 159 -17.01 17.50 7.87
N GLU A 160 -18.12 17.82 8.52
CA GLU A 160 -18.15 18.17 9.94
C GLU A 160 -17.93 16.95 10.86
N ALA A 161 -18.03 15.75 10.33
CA ALA A 161 -17.63 14.51 10.98
C ALA A 161 -16.16 14.14 10.69
N GLY A 162 -15.40 15.02 9.99
CA GLY A 162 -14.01 14.82 9.62
C GLY A 162 -13.81 13.88 8.43
N ILE A 163 -14.87 13.52 7.69
CA ILE A 163 -14.83 12.68 6.49
C ILE A 163 -14.89 13.60 5.27
N LEU A 164 -13.82 13.59 4.47
CA LEU A 164 -13.65 14.46 3.31
C LEU A 164 -13.82 13.68 2.00
N ASP A 165 -13.96 14.42 0.92
CA ASP A 165 -13.94 13.83 -0.44
C ASP A 165 -12.63 13.07 -0.67
N SER A 166 -12.71 11.93 -1.36
CA SER A 166 -11.59 11.02 -1.63
C SER A 166 -11.00 10.29 -0.42
N ASP A 167 -11.59 10.41 0.77
CA ASP A 167 -11.25 9.55 1.91
C ASP A 167 -11.64 8.10 1.62
N THR A 168 -10.87 7.16 2.15
CA THR A 168 -11.25 5.75 2.18
C THR A 168 -11.84 5.40 3.54
N VAL A 169 -13.10 5.03 3.57
CA VAL A 169 -13.80 4.59 4.79
C VAL A 169 -13.82 3.08 4.90
N ILE A 170 -13.54 2.57 6.10
CA ILE A 170 -13.59 1.16 6.43
C ILE A 170 -14.93 0.89 7.10
N ILE A 171 -15.68 0.00 6.49
CA ILE A 171 -17.05 -0.35 6.90
C ILE A 171 -17.08 -1.78 7.41
N ARG A 172 -17.59 -1.98 8.61
CA ARG A 172 -17.96 -3.30 9.10
C ARG A 172 -19.35 -3.64 8.60
N ARG A 173 -19.49 -4.75 7.89
CA ARG A 173 -20.79 -5.23 7.41
C ARG A 173 -21.73 -5.53 8.59
N SER A 174 -22.90 -4.95 8.57
CA SER A 174 -23.94 -5.14 9.59
C SER A 174 -25.28 -4.70 9.01
N ASP A 175 -26.33 -5.38 9.37
CA ASP A 175 -27.73 -5.01 9.09
C ASP A 175 -28.35 -4.14 10.20
N THR A 176 -27.61 -3.96 11.30
CA THR A 176 -28.02 -3.18 12.48
C THR A 176 -26.99 -2.12 12.82
N ALA A 177 -27.45 -1.00 13.36
CA ALA A 177 -26.61 0.07 13.89
C ALA A 177 -27.36 0.85 14.97
N GLU A 178 -26.62 1.55 15.83
CA GLU A 178 -27.16 2.37 16.90
C GLU A 178 -27.33 3.82 16.50
N THR A 179 -28.15 4.56 17.25
CA THR A 179 -28.28 6.00 17.05
C THR A 179 -26.96 6.70 17.35
N GLY A 180 -26.45 7.46 16.38
CA GLY A 180 -25.17 8.14 16.44
C GLY A 180 -24.10 7.52 15.55
N ASP A 181 -24.25 6.26 15.17
CA ASP A 181 -23.33 5.60 14.25
C ASP A 181 -23.34 6.27 12.88
N ILE A 182 -22.19 6.31 12.23
CA ILE A 182 -22.07 6.65 10.81
C ILE A 182 -22.22 5.35 10.04
N VAL A 183 -23.19 5.31 9.15
CA VAL A 183 -23.62 4.08 8.46
C VAL A 183 -23.64 4.26 6.96
N VAL A 184 -23.40 3.16 6.27
CA VAL A 184 -23.77 3.00 4.86
C VAL A 184 -25.19 2.50 4.85
N ALA A 185 -26.09 3.30 4.31
CA ALA A 185 -27.52 3.00 4.20
C ALA A 185 -27.94 2.93 2.75
N LEU A 186 -28.70 1.89 2.41
CA LEU A 186 -29.43 1.75 1.15
C LEU A 186 -30.85 2.27 1.37
N VAL A 187 -31.27 3.24 0.55
CA VAL A 187 -32.56 3.87 0.59
C VAL A 187 -33.30 3.50 -0.69
N ASP A 188 -34.59 3.12 -0.56
CA ASP A 188 -35.48 2.78 -1.68
C ASP A 188 -34.90 1.76 -2.68
N GLU A 189 -34.10 0.81 -2.19
CA GLU A 189 -33.42 -0.24 -2.99
C GLU A 189 -32.50 0.29 -4.12
N GLY A 190 -32.24 1.60 -4.16
CA GLY A 190 -31.41 2.21 -5.22
C GLY A 190 -30.31 3.14 -4.71
N ASP A 191 -30.57 3.94 -3.72
CA ASP A 191 -29.65 4.99 -3.30
C ASP A 191 -28.79 4.57 -2.12
N VAL A 192 -27.47 4.51 -2.31
CA VAL A 192 -26.52 4.26 -1.22
C VAL A 192 -25.97 5.58 -0.71
N THR A 193 -25.90 5.73 0.59
CA THR A 193 -25.40 6.96 1.21
C THR A 193 -24.65 6.69 2.51
N LEU A 194 -23.66 7.54 2.82
CA LEU A 194 -22.97 7.57 4.10
C LEU A 194 -23.52 8.72 4.93
N LYS A 195 -24.17 8.41 6.06
CA LYS A 195 -24.82 9.41 6.93
C LYS A 195 -24.74 8.97 8.39
N ARG A 196 -25.00 9.91 9.30
CA ARG A 196 -25.22 9.58 10.71
C ARG A 196 -26.63 9.07 10.90
N LEU A 197 -26.75 7.90 11.50
CA LEU A 197 -28.03 7.29 11.82
C LEU A 197 -28.63 7.92 13.07
N ARG A 198 -29.90 8.30 13.01
CA ARG A 198 -30.70 8.60 14.20
C ARG A 198 -32.04 7.90 14.11
N ARG A 199 -32.37 7.14 15.13
CA ARG A 199 -33.68 6.52 15.28
C ARG A 199 -34.56 7.33 16.21
N ARG A 200 -35.78 7.63 15.78
CA ARG A 200 -36.75 8.36 16.61
C ARG A 200 -38.17 7.73 16.44
N GLY A 201 -38.53 6.93 17.45
CA GLY A 201 -39.77 6.16 17.35
C GLY A 201 -39.77 5.22 16.14
N ASN A 202 -40.75 5.37 15.28
CA ASN A 202 -40.92 4.57 14.06
C ASN A 202 -40.35 5.28 12.82
N SER A 203 -39.31 6.08 12.99
CA SER A 203 -38.66 6.79 11.88
C SER A 203 -37.13 6.68 11.97
N ILE A 204 -36.46 6.61 10.81
CA ILE A 204 -35.03 6.64 10.63
C ILE A 204 -34.67 7.97 10.00
N ALA A 205 -33.86 8.77 10.68
CA ALA A 205 -33.23 9.96 10.13
C ALA A 205 -31.79 9.64 9.70
N LEU A 206 -31.48 9.99 8.48
CA LEU A 206 -30.12 9.98 7.91
C LEU A 206 -29.60 11.41 7.91
N GLU A 207 -28.74 11.73 8.86
CA GLU A 207 -28.26 13.08 9.10
C GLU A 207 -26.91 13.28 8.40
N PRO A 208 -26.79 14.28 7.50
CA PRO A 208 -25.49 14.72 7.01
C PRO A 208 -24.71 15.40 8.15
N ALA A 209 -23.40 15.36 8.08
CA ALA A 209 -22.52 16.15 8.92
C ALA A 209 -21.96 17.31 8.09
N ASN A 210 -22.85 18.11 7.55
CA ASN A 210 -22.61 19.35 6.82
C ASN A 210 -23.90 20.18 6.80
N ALA A 211 -23.84 21.40 7.31
CA ALA A 211 -25.00 22.29 7.41
C ALA A 211 -25.63 22.66 6.04
N ALA A 212 -24.91 22.50 4.94
CA ALA A 212 -25.43 22.73 3.59
C ALA A 212 -26.46 21.68 3.14
N TYR A 213 -26.54 20.54 3.81
CA TYR A 213 -27.40 19.41 3.47
C TYR A 213 -28.50 19.24 4.50
N LYS A 214 -29.66 18.79 4.04
CA LYS A 214 -30.81 18.55 4.92
C LYS A 214 -30.88 17.11 5.40
N THR A 215 -31.24 16.91 6.65
CA THR A 215 -31.55 15.59 7.21
C THR A 215 -32.75 14.99 6.43
N GLN A 216 -32.60 13.74 6.03
CA GLN A 216 -33.63 12.96 5.36
C GLN A 216 -34.23 11.99 6.37
N ILE A 217 -35.60 11.95 6.40
CA ILE A 217 -36.34 11.11 7.34
C ILE A 217 -37.14 10.09 6.53
N PHE A 218 -37.02 8.84 6.87
CA PHE A 218 -37.68 7.73 6.20
C PHE A 218 -38.37 6.82 7.20
N PRO A 219 -39.42 6.11 6.79
CA PRO A 219 -39.92 4.97 7.53
C PRO A 219 -38.91 3.82 7.47
N PRO A 220 -38.90 2.91 8.47
CA PRO A 220 -37.87 1.87 8.61
C PRO A 220 -37.77 0.88 7.45
N ASP A 221 -38.88 0.64 6.77
CA ASP A 221 -39.00 -0.29 5.64
C ASP A 221 -38.30 0.22 4.37
N ARG A 222 -38.03 1.53 4.29
CA ARG A 222 -37.32 2.15 3.17
C ARG A 222 -35.81 2.28 3.36
N VAL A 223 -35.29 1.94 4.53
CA VAL A 223 -33.85 2.07 4.84
C VAL A 223 -33.28 0.74 5.27
N ARG A 224 -32.25 0.29 4.55
CA ARG A 224 -31.54 -0.93 4.86
C ARG A 224 -30.08 -0.60 5.21
N ILE A 225 -29.65 -0.90 6.43
CA ILE A 225 -28.26 -0.70 6.83
C ILE A 225 -27.39 -1.75 6.14
N GLN A 226 -26.28 -1.33 5.54
CA GLN A 226 -25.31 -2.19 4.86
C GLN A 226 -24.03 -2.37 5.69
N GLY A 227 -23.81 -1.47 6.65
CA GLY A 227 -22.68 -1.53 7.56
C GLY A 227 -22.48 -0.22 8.31
N ARG A 228 -21.56 -0.26 9.28
CA ARG A 228 -21.17 0.90 10.09
C ARG A 228 -19.71 1.25 9.87
N LEU A 229 -19.39 2.54 9.96
CA LEU A 229 -18.03 3.06 9.90
C LEU A 229 -17.23 2.57 11.13
N VAL A 230 -16.06 2.00 10.89
CA VAL A 230 -15.12 1.59 11.96
C VAL A 230 -13.76 2.26 11.82
N GLY A 231 -13.40 2.77 10.65
CA GLY A 231 -12.13 3.43 10.43
C GLY A 231 -12.13 4.31 9.18
N LEU A 232 -11.10 5.15 9.08
CA LEU A 232 -10.89 6.04 7.93
C LEU A 232 -9.40 6.10 7.61
N LEU A 233 -9.08 6.07 6.33
CA LEU A 233 -7.74 6.27 5.80
C LEU A 233 -7.74 7.49 4.88
N ARG A 234 -6.78 8.38 5.06
CA ARG A 234 -6.56 9.55 4.22
C ARG A 234 -5.13 9.60 3.72
N ARG A 235 -4.96 9.87 2.44
CA ARG A 235 -3.65 10.17 1.84
C ARG A 235 -3.58 11.66 1.55
N TYR A 236 -2.41 12.23 1.79
CA TYR A 236 -2.10 13.63 1.52
C TYR A 236 -1.12 13.73 0.36
#